data_8e0e0818b5f3147142508a073038b58b
#
_entry.id   8e0e0818b5f3147142508a073038b58b
#
_cell.length_a   1.000
_cell.length_b   1.000
_cell.length_c   1.000
_cell.angle_alpha   90.00
_cell.angle_beta   90.00
_cell.angle_gamma   90.00
#
_symmetry.space_group_name_H-M   'P 1'
#
loop_
_entity.id
_entity.type
_entity.pdbx_description
1 polymer ?
#
loop_
_entity_poly.entity_id
_entity_poly.type
_entity_poly.pdbx_seq_one_letter_code
_entity_poly.pdbx_strand_id
1 'polypeptide(L)'
;MSGIHCDPVSRLKVTEQDRAYMAVALTLMRQAGVLDKTGGPFGAVIVLDGRILATAGNSVIRDNDPTAHAEMNAMRDACRKIGSPHIAGAVLYSSCEPCPMCYSTAYWARVGKIFYAAAWADYADLFDDSNIAKDMQFPYEQRQVALQQIMRHDAQKVWDEFRQLPDRARY
;
A
#
# COMPACT_ATOMS: atom_id res chain seq x y z
N MET A 1 -26.62 -2.28 -5.67
CA MET A 1 -25.44 -1.41 -5.86
C MET A 1 -25.58 -0.24 -4.89
N SER A 2 -25.06 -0.37 -3.67
CA SER A 2 -25.06 0.73 -2.69
C SER A 2 -23.80 1.55 -2.95
N GLY A 3 -23.99 2.76 -3.50
CA GLY A 3 -22.93 3.71 -3.70
C GLY A 3 -22.27 4.06 -2.36
N ILE A 4 -20.97 3.91 -2.29
CA ILE A 4 -20.17 4.46 -1.20
C ILE A 4 -20.22 5.97 -1.40
N HIS A 5 -21.08 6.65 -0.65
CA HIS A 5 -21.00 8.09 -0.49
C HIS A 5 -19.74 8.37 0.36
N CYS A 6 -18.67 8.76 -0.31
CA CYS A 6 -17.58 9.45 0.37
C CYS A 6 -18.07 10.86 0.70
N ASP A 7 -18.36 11.12 1.95
CA ASP A 7 -18.50 12.50 2.44
C ASP A 7 -17.21 13.27 2.11
N PRO A 8 -17.31 14.56 1.67
CA PRO A 8 -16.14 15.34 1.36
C PRO A 8 -15.25 15.40 2.61
N VAL A 9 -14.00 14.99 2.43
CA VAL A 9 -12.97 14.90 3.46
C VAL A 9 -12.96 16.18 4.28
N SER A 10 -13.61 16.16 5.44
CA SER A 10 -13.35 17.16 6.47
C SER A 10 -11.86 17.13 6.71
N ARG A 11 -11.17 18.29 6.63
CA ARG A 11 -9.74 18.40 6.90
C ARG A 11 -9.46 17.72 8.22
N LEU A 12 -8.87 16.53 8.17
CA LEU A 12 -8.65 15.68 9.32
C LEU A 12 -7.71 16.44 10.25
N LYS A 13 -8.19 16.78 11.45
CA LYS A 13 -7.37 17.48 12.44
C LYS A 13 -6.22 16.55 12.84
N VAL A 14 -4.99 16.95 12.49
CA VAL A 14 -3.77 16.22 12.86
C VAL A 14 -3.52 16.42 14.36
N THR A 15 -3.36 15.33 15.09
CA THR A 15 -3.07 15.34 16.54
C THR A 15 -1.57 15.26 16.81
N GLU A 16 -1.16 15.52 18.06
CA GLU A 16 0.24 15.29 18.48
C GLU A 16 0.61 13.81 18.41
N GLN A 17 -0.35 12.92 18.64
CA GLN A 17 -0.12 11.49 18.51
C GLN A 17 0.12 11.06 17.05
N ASP A 18 -0.58 11.68 16.08
CA ASP A 18 -0.33 11.45 14.64
C ASP A 18 1.10 11.88 14.28
N ARG A 19 1.56 13.02 14.83
CA ARG A 19 2.93 13.49 14.62
C ARG A 19 3.96 12.53 15.22
N ALA A 20 3.69 11.96 16.38
CA ALA A 20 4.58 10.98 17.00
C ALA A 20 4.71 9.71 16.15
N TYR A 21 3.61 9.17 15.62
CA TYR A 21 3.67 8.02 14.71
C TYR A 21 4.40 8.35 13.40
N MET A 22 4.16 9.53 12.85
CA MET A 22 4.89 9.98 11.64
C MET A 22 6.39 10.11 11.92
N ALA A 23 6.81 10.59 13.09
CA ALA A 23 8.22 10.66 13.46
C ALA A 23 8.89 9.28 13.46
N VAL A 24 8.17 8.23 13.87
CA VAL A 24 8.67 6.84 13.75
C VAL A 24 8.86 6.46 12.27
N ALA A 25 7.88 6.76 11.41
CA ALA A 25 8.00 6.49 9.97
C ALA A 25 9.21 7.22 9.35
N LEU A 26 9.45 8.48 9.71
CA LEU A 26 10.62 9.25 9.26
C LEU A 26 11.95 8.68 9.78
N THR A 27 11.97 8.14 11.00
CA THR A 27 13.15 7.45 11.53
C THR A 27 13.45 6.20 10.70
N LEU A 28 12.45 5.40 10.38
CA LEU A 28 12.59 4.21 9.53
C LEU A 28 13.00 4.56 8.10
N MET A 29 12.48 5.67 7.56
CA MET A 29 12.89 6.24 6.28
C MET A 29 14.40 6.48 6.24
N ARG A 30 14.93 7.17 7.24
CA ARG A 30 16.36 7.44 7.37
C ARG A 30 17.17 6.15 7.56
N GLN A 31 16.67 5.24 8.39
CA GLN A 31 17.33 3.96 8.64
C GLN A 31 17.48 3.17 7.34
N ALA A 32 16.38 2.96 6.60
CA ALA A 32 16.38 2.14 5.39
C ALA A 32 17.23 2.72 4.25
N GLY A 33 17.07 4.03 3.94
CA GLY A 33 17.70 4.63 2.77
C GLY A 33 19.09 5.21 3.01
N VAL A 34 19.36 5.72 4.23
CA VAL A 34 20.61 6.45 4.51
C VAL A 34 21.62 5.58 5.26
N LEU A 35 21.16 4.90 6.31
CA LEU A 35 22.07 4.15 7.21
C LEU A 35 22.32 2.73 6.69
N ASP A 36 21.26 1.93 6.55
CA ASP A 36 21.38 0.50 6.20
C ASP A 36 21.42 0.26 4.69
N LYS A 37 20.92 1.21 3.89
CA LYS A 37 20.86 1.13 2.42
C LYS A 37 20.16 -0.14 1.92
N THR A 38 19.10 -0.56 2.62
CA THR A 38 18.30 -1.73 2.27
C THR A 38 17.39 -1.47 1.07
N GLY A 39 17.17 -0.20 0.72
CA GLY A 39 16.37 0.26 -0.40
C GLY A 39 16.29 1.79 -0.42
N GLY A 40 15.26 2.35 -1.03
CA GLY A 40 15.00 3.78 -1.01
C GLY A 40 14.66 4.31 0.40
N PRO A 41 14.75 5.64 0.62
CA PRO A 41 14.44 6.25 1.90
C PRO A 41 12.91 6.33 2.11
N PHE A 42 12.32 5.20 2.47
CA PHE A 42 10.88 5.08 2.76
C PHE A 42 10.68 4.32 4.06
N GLY A 43 9.74 4.77 4.88
CA GLY A 43 9.39 4.18 6.15
C GLY A 43 7.88 4.23 6.38
N ALA A 44 7.34 3.22 7.05
CA ALA A 44 5.90 3.09 7.29
C ALA A 44 5.59 2.53 8.67
N VAL A 45 4.46 2.98 9.23
CA VAL A 45 3.92 2.53 10.52
C VAL A 45 2.43 2.25 10.35
N ILE A 46 2.00 1.08 10.80
CA ILE A 46 0.58 0.72 10.93
C ILE A 46 0.16 0.86 12.37
N VAL A 47 -0.88 1.64 12.62
CA VAL A 47 -1.48 1.84 13.94
C VAL A 47 -2.91 1.29 13.93
N LEU A 48 -3.27 0.50 14.93
CA LEU A 48 -4.62 0.01 15.16
C LEU A 48 -4.98 0.27 16.62
N ASP A 49 -6.16 0.84 16.89
CA ASP A 49 -6.67 1.16 18.22
C ASP A 49 -5.66 1.97 19.08
N GLY A 50 -4.99 2.95 18.44
CA GLY A 50 -4.02 3.81 19.10
C GLY A 50 -2.68 3.14 19.45
N ARG A 51 -2.41 1.93 18.94
CA ARG A 51 -1.15 1.20 19.20
C ARG A 51 -0.45 0.87 17.89
N ILE A 52 0.86 0.97 17.88
CA ILE A 52 1.68 0.53 16.74
C ILE A 52 1.55 -1.00 16.62
N LEU A 53 0.98 -1.43 15.51
CA LEU A 53 0.83 -2.84 15.17
C LEU A 53 2.04 -3.36 14.40
N ALA A 54 2.53 -2.57 13.43
CA ALA A 54 3.68 -2.93 12.61
C ALA A 54 4.45 -1.70 12.16
N THR A 55 5.75 -1.88 11.90
CA THR A 55 6.64 -0.85 11.37
C THR A 55 7.58 -1.49 10.35
N ALA A 56 7.93 -0.75 9.28
CA ALA A 56 8.91 -1.22 8.32
C ALA A 56 9.62 -0.08 7.59
N GLY A 57 10.84 -0.35 7.15
CA GLY A 57 11.52 0.40 6.10
C GLY A 57 11.43 -0.30 4.76
N ASN A 58 11.82 0.40 3.70
CA ASN A 58 11.98 -0.17 2.36
C ASN A 58 13.13 -1.17 2.35
N SER A 59 12.93 -2.32 1.70
CA SER A 59 13.93 -3.39 1.62
C SER A 59 14.06 -4.00 0.21
N VAL A 60 13.65 -3.25 -0.80
CA VAL A 60 13.67 -3.70 -2.21
C VAL A 60 15.03 -4.23 -2.63
N ILE A 61 16.12 -3.54 -2.27
CA ILE A 61 17.48 -3.94 -2.64
C ILE A 61 17.92 -5.15 -1.84
N ARG A 62 17.75 -5.11 -0.51
CA ARG A 62 18.16 -6.21 0.37
C ARG A 62 17.48 -7.53 0.01
N ASP A 63 16.18 -7.46 -0.27
CA ASP A 63 15.34 -8.65 -0.43
C ASP A 63 15.21 -9.08 -1.92
N ASN A 64 15.76 -8.29 -2.87
CA ASN A 64 15.57 -8.47 -4.32
C ASN A 64 14.07 -8.61 -4.67
N ASP A 65 13.23 -7.84 -4.00
CA ASP A 65 11.78 -7.86 -4.16
C ASP A 65 11.27 -6.46 -4.50
N PRO A 66 10.81 -6.21 -5.76
CA PRO A 66 10.30 -4.90 -6.17
C PRO A 66 9.04 -4.49 -5.41
N THR A 67 8.41 -5.41 -4.70
CA THR A 67 7.23 -5.11 -3.88
C THR A 67 7.55 -4.83 -2.41
N ALA A 68 8.82 -4.93 -1.99
CA ALA A 68 9.24 -4.72 -0.60
C ALA A 68 9.32 -3.24 -0.20
N HIS A 69 8.32 -2.44 -0.60
CA HIS A 69 8.13 -1.08 -0.13
C HIS A 69 7.82 -1.07 1.38
N ALA A 70 8.14 0.02 2.06
CA ALA A 70 7.94 0.15 3.50
C ALA A 70 6.48 -0.12 3.91
N GLU A 71 5.51 0.47 3.18
CA GLU A 71 4.09 0.29 3.41
C GLU A 71 3.65 -1.16 3.20
N MET A 72 4.16 -1.80 2.12
CA MET A 72 3.89 -3.20 1.82
C MET A 72 4.37 -4.12 2.93
N ASN A 73 5.60 -3.90 3.39
CA ASN A 73 6.21 -4.67 4.48
C ASN A 73 5.42 -4.49 5.79
N ALA A 74 5.07 -3.25 6.13
CA ALA A 74 4.30 -2.95 7.33
C ALA A 74 2.89 -3.56 7.28
N MET A 75 2.18 -3.47 6.14
CA MET A 75 0.85 -4.06 5.98
C MET A 75 0.89 -5.59 6.03
N ARG A 76 1.89 -6.23 5.38
CA ARG A 76 2.08 -7.68 5.46
C ARG A 76 2.30 -8.16 6.88
N ASP A 77 3.16 -7.47 7.64
CA ASP A 77 3.42 -7.81 9.04
C ASP A 77 2.17 -7.60 9.89
N ALA A 78 1.46 -6.50 9.72
CA ALA A 78 0.21 -6.21 10.42
C ALA A 78 -0.85 -7.30 10.16
N CYS A 79 -1.07 -7.67 8.90
CA CYS A 79 -2.02 -8.73 8.53
C CYS A 79 -1.65 -10.08 9.14
N ARG A 80 -0.36 -10.44 9.14
CA ARG A 80 0.12 -11.67 9.79
C ARG A 80 -0.15 -11.66 11.31
N LYS A 81 0.12 -10.55 11.99
CA LYS A 81 -0.12 -10.40 13.43
C LYS A 81 -1.59 -10.51 13.80
N ILE A 82 -2.47 -9.98 12.96
CA ILE A 82 -3.93 -10.07 13.15
C ILE A 82 -4.48 -11.45 12.74
N GLY A 83 -3.76 -12.20 11.89
CA GLY A 83 -4.25 -13.46 11.31
C GLY A 83 -5.37 -13.23 10.28
N SER A 84 -5.38 -12.08 9.61
CA SER A 84 -6.41 -11.68 8.65
C SER A 84 -5.80 -10.89 7.50
N PRO A 85 -6.31 -11.00 6.25
CA PRO A 85 -5.92 -10.11 5.16
C PRO A 85 -6.46 -8.68 5.35
N HIS A 86 -7.29 -8.44 6.35
CA HIS A 86 -7.89 -7.15 6.63
C HIS A 86 -7.42 -6.60 7.98
N ILE A 87 -7.04 -5.33 7.99
CA ILE A 87 -6.69 -4.51 9.15
C ILE A 87 -7.63 -3.31 9.22
N ALA A 88 -8.94 -3.60 9.15
CA ALA A 88 -9.97 -2.59 9.10
C ALA A 88 -9.87 -1.61 10.28
N GLY A 89 -9.98 -0.31 9.98
CA GLY A 89 -9.82 0.75 10.97
C GLY A 89 -8.37 1.15 11.29
N ALA A 90 -7.38 0.40 10.77
CA ALA A 90 -5.98 0.80 10.95
C ALA A 90 -5.68 2.12 10.22
N VAL A 91 -4.69 2.83 10.74
CA VAL A 91 -4.11 4.03 10.13
C VAL A 91 -2.70 3.72 9.67
N LEU A 92 -2.41 4.03 8.40
CA LEU A 92 -1.07 3.98 7.84
C LEU A 92 -0.43 5.37 7.94
N TYR A 93 0.76 5.44 8.52
CA TYR A 93 1.65 6.61 8.48
C TYR A 93 2.80 6.25 7.55
N SER A 94 2.86 6.89 6.40
CA SER A 94 3.91 6.71 5.40
C SER A 94 4.81 7.92 5.33
N SER A 95 6.12 7.73 5.30
CA SER A 95 7.07 8.84 5.16
C SER A 95 6.90 9.60 3.85
N CYS A 96 6.34 8.95 2.83
CA CYS A 96 6.10 9.53 1.51
C CYS A 96 4.69 9.17 1.02
N GLU A 97 4.19 9.94 0.06
CA GLU A 97 2.92 9.68 -0.61
C GLU A 97 2.95 8.26 -1.23
N PRO A 98 1.99 7.37 -0.88
CA PRO A 98 2.01 6.00 -1.35
C PRO A 98 1.91 5.91 -2.88
N CYS A 99 2.75 5.07 -3.48
CA CYS A 99 2.62 4.74 -4.90
C CYS A 99 1.33 3.94 -5.16
N PRO A 100 0.90 3.77 -6.42
CA PRO A 100 -0.33 3.03 -6.74
C PRO A 100 -0.36 1.60 -6.20
N MET A 101 0.77 0.89 -6.13
CA MET A 101 0.85 -0.45 -5.54
C MET A 101 0.52 -0.43 -4.05
N CYS A 102 1.14 0.48 -3.29
CA CYS A 102 0.94 0.60 -1.84
C CYS A 102 -0.48 1.06 -1.51
N TYR A 103 -1.01 2.03 -2.28
CA TYR A 103 -2.39 2.48 -2.11
C TYR A 103 -3.40 1.37 -2.40
N SER A 104 -3.22 0.61 -3.48
CA SER A 104 -4.09 -0.52 -3.82
C SER A 104 -4.06 -1.61 -2.74
N THR A 105 -2.88 -1.87 -2.16
CA THR A 105 -2.76 -2.82 -1.04
C THR A 105 -3.46 -2.31 0.21
N ALA A 106 -3.34 -1.01 0.54
CA ALA A 106 -4.06 -0.41 1.66
C ALA A 106 -5.59 -0.51 1.47
N TYR A 107 -6.08 -0.33 0.24
CA TYR A 107 -7.48 -0.52 -0.11
C TYR A 107 -7.94 -1.97 0.14
N TRP A 108 -7.19 -2.97 -0.36
CA TRP A 108 -7.49 -4.40 -0.15
C TRP A 108 -7.41 -4.78 1.32
N ALA A 109 -6.42 -4.29 2.06
CA ALA A 109 -6.28 -4.51 3.50
C ALA A 109 -7.33 -3.75 4.34
N ARG A 110 -8.19 -2.93 3.72
CA ARG A 110 -9.22 -2.13 4.38
C ARG A 110 -8.65 -1.14 5.41
N VAL A 111 -7.49 -0.57 5.10
CA VAL A 111 -6.92 0.53 5.90
C VAL A 111 -7.91 1.69 5.93
N GLY A 112 -8.20 2.21 7.11
CA GLY A 112 -9.22 3.25 7.29
C GLY A 112 -8.73 4.65 6.90
N LYS A 113 -7.40 4.89 6.97
CA LYS A 113 -6.83 6.22 6.75
C LYS A 113 -5.34 6.13 6.46
N ILE A 114 -4.85 7.07 5.65
CA ILE A 114 -3.43 7.22 5.36
C ILE A 114 -3.00 8.65 5.67
N PHE A 115 -1.91 8.81 6.42
CA PHE A 115 -1.14 10.03 6.51
C PHE A 115 0.18 9.85 5.79
N TYR A 116 0.63 10.87 5.08
CA TYR A 116 1.97 10.88 4.49
C TYR A 116 2.67 12.23 4.71
N ALA A 117 4.00 12.23 4.62
CA ALA A 117 4.80 13.42 4.86
C ALA A 117 5.29 14.06 3.55
N ALA A 118 6.19 13.42 2.81
CA ALA A 118 6.68 13.94 1.52
C ALA A 118 5.73 13.57 0.37
N ALA A 119 5.47 14.52 -0.51
CA ALA A 119 4.73 14.27 -1.76
C ALA A 119 5.67 13.74 -2.86
N TRP A 120 5.13 13.11 -3.90
CA TRP A 120 5.93 12.63 -5.05
C TRP A 120 6.81 13.72 -5.65
N ALA A 121 6.33 14.95 -5.69
CA ALA A 121 7.09 16.09 -6.22
C ALA A 121 8.37 16.40 -5.44
N ASP A 122 8.47 15.99 -4.17
CA ASP A 122 9.62 16.29 -3.32
C ASP A 122 10.84 15.41 -3.63
N TYR A 123 10.65 14.29 -4.37
CA TYR A 123 11.70 13.33 -4.71
C TYR A 123 11.60 12.77 -6.15
N ALA A 124 10.89 13.49 -7.02
CA ALA A 124 10.67 13.07 -8.42
C ALA A 124 11.96 12.98 -9.26
N ASP A 125 13.04 13.61 -8.80
CA ASP A 125 14.38 13.49 -9.39
C ASP A 125 15.08 12.16 -9.08
N LEU A 126 14.61 11.43 -8.05
CA LEU A 126 15.19 10.16 -7.60
C LEU A 126 14.29 8.95 -7.89
N PHE A 127 12.98 9.11 -7.71
CA PHE A 127 11.98 8.04 -7.87
C PHE A 127 10.74 8.62 -8.55
N ASP A 128 10.23 7.95 -9.56
CA ASP A 128 9.06 8.40 -10.33
C ASP A 128 7.83 7.52 -10.11
N ASP A 129 7.28 7.59 -8.91
CA ASP A 129 6.06 6.87 -8.53
C ASP A 129 4.81 7.36 -9.28
N SER A 130 4.84 8.61 -9.79
CA SER A 130 3.71 9.21 -10.52
C SER A 130 3.49 8.58 -11.91
N ASN A 131 4.54 8.03 -12.52
CA ASN A 131 4.45 7.44 -13.87
C ASN A 131 3.55 6.22 -13.89
N ILE A 132 3.53 5.41 -12.85
CA ILE A 132 2.63 4.25 -12.76
C ILE A 132 1.16 4.71 -12.84
N ALA A 133 0.82 5.75 -12.08
CA ALA A 133 -0.54 6.29 -12.08
C ALA A 133 -0.95 6.86 -13.45
N LYS A 134 -0.03 7.49 -14.17
CA LYS A 134 -0.24 7.99 -15.54
C LYS A 134 -0.38 6.83 -16.52
N ASP A 135 0.51 5.84 -16.45
CA ASP A 135 0.50 4.67 -17.33
C ASP A 135 -0.80 3.86 -17.19
N MET A 136 -1.32 3.72 -15.98
CA MET A 136 -2.58 3.02 -15.72
C MET A 136 -3.82 3.68 -16.36
N GLN A 137 -3.75 4.94 -16.78
CA GLN A 137 -4.83 5.66 -17.47
C GLN A 137 -4.90 5.31 -18.96
N PHE A 138 -3.83 4.76 -19.53
CA PHE A 138 -3.81 4.36 -20.94
C PHE A 138 -4.57 3.05 -21.19
N PRO A 139 -5.11 2.85 -22.39
CA PRO A 139 -5.56 1.54 -22.85
C PRO A 139 -4.46 0.49 -22.75
N TYR A 140 -4.81 -0.78 -22.59
CA TYR A 140 -3.86 -1.86 -22.34
C TYR A 140 -2.73 -1.94 -23.35
N GLU A 141 -3.04 -1.68 -24.64
CA GLU A 141 -2.09 -1.75 -25.75
C GLU A 141 -1.08 -0.62 -25.77
N GLN A 142 -1.34 0.46 -25.01
CA GLN A 142 -0.50 1.66 -24.94
C GLN A 142 0.30 1.75 -23.65
N ARG A 143 0.11 0.79 -22.73
CA ARG A 143 0.84 0.77 -21.45
C ARG A 143 2.27 0.33 -21.65
N GLN A 144 3.17 0.84 -20.79
CA GLN A 144 4.57 0.44 -20.79
C GLN A 144 4.75 -1.08 -20.59
N VAL A 145 3.92 -1.69 -19.75
CA VAL A 145 3.82 -3.14 -19.65
C VAL A 145 2.58 -3.57 -20.41
N ALA A 146 2.76 -4.12 -21.62
CA ALA A 146 1.67 -4.54 -22.48
C ALA A 146 0.85 -5.68 -21.88
N LEU A 147 -0.47 -5.58 -21.96
CA LEU A 147 -1.41 -6.60 -21.51
C LEU A 147 -2.15 -7.20 -22.71
N GLN A 148 -2.18 -8.52 -22.80
CA GLN A 148 -2.95 -9.24 -23.81
C GLN A 148 -3.74 -10.38 -23.16
N GLN A 149 -5.02 -10.47 -23.48
CA GLN A 149 -5.87 -11.55 -22.98
C GLN A 149 -5.67 -12.82 -23.83
N ILE A 150 -5.40 -13.94 -23.16
CA ILE A 150 -5.36 -15.28 -23.77
C ILE A 150 -6.16 -16.26 -22.91
N MET A 151 -6.62 -17.37 -23.48
CA MET A 151 -7.30 -18.47 -22.81
C MET A 151 -8.50 -18.06 -21.91
N ARG A 152 -9.22 -17.02 -22.31
CA ARG A 152 -10.36 -16.50 -21.55
C ARG A 152 -11.39 -17.58 -21.20
N HIS A 153 -11.73 -18.44 -22.16
CA HIS A 153 -12.74 -19.47 -21.98
C HIS A 153 -12.34 -20.50 -20.93
N ASP A 154 -11.09 -20.92 -20.92
CA ASP A 154 -10.60 -21.89 -19.91
C ASP A 154 -10.56 -21.27 -18.51
N ALA A 155 -10.15 -20.01 -18.40
CA ALA A 155 -10.22 -19.29 -17.15
C ALA A 155 -11.67 -19.13 -16.63
N GLN A 156 -12.64 -18.93 -17.53
CA GLN A 156 -14.06 -18.86 -17.14
C GLN A 156 -14.57 -20.17 -16.53
N LYS A 157 -14.14 -21.33 -17.02
CA LYS A 157 -14.50 -22.63 -16.43
C LYS A 157 -14.07 -22.72 -14.95
N VAL A 158 -12.84 -22.30 -14.64
CA VAL A 158 -12.34 -22.29 -13.26
C VAL A 158 -13.17 -21.35 -12.36
N TRP A 159 -13.57 -20.17 -12.90
CA TRP A 159 -14.48 -19.29 -12.17
C TRP A 159 -15.86 -19.91 -11.93
N ASP A 160 -16.37 -20.72 -12.85
CA ASP A 160 -17.64 -21.40 -12.70
C ASP A 160 -17.55 -22.50 -11.64
N GLU A 161 -16.45 -23.25 -11.60
CA GLU A 161 -16.15 -24.21 -10.53
C GLU A 161 -16.06 -23.51 -9.16
N PHE A 162 -15.31 -22.41 -9.07
CA PHE A 162 -15.16 -21.66 -7.83
C PHE A 162 -16.51 -21.11 -7.31
N ARG A 163 -17.41 -20.65 -8.21
CA ARG A 163 -18.75 -20.19 -7.83
C ARG A 163 -19.59 -21.28 -7.19
N GLN A 164 -19.36 -22.55 -7.55
CA GLN A 164 -20.11 -23.70 -7.03
C GLN A 164 -19.61 -24.16 -5.66
N LEU A 165 -18.43 -23.75 -5.21
CA LEU A 165 -17.91 -24.10 -3.90
C LEU A 165 -18.78 -23.48 -2.79
N PRO A 166 -19.33 -24.27 -1.85
CA PRO A 166 -20.16 -23.76 -0.75
C PRO A 166 -19.36 -22.92 0.24
N ASP A 167 -18.09 -23.22 0.40
CA ASP A 167 -17.13 -22.63 1.34
C ASP A 167 -16.06 -21.76 0.66
N ARG A 168 -16.37 -21.23 -0.53
CA ARG A 168 -15.41 -20.43 -1.29
C ARG A 168 -14.87 -19.25 -0.49
N ALA A 169 -13.56 -19.02 -0.62
CA ALA A 169 -12.88 -17.90 0.00
C ALA A 169 -13.51 -16.54 -0.39
N ARG A 170 -13.62 -15.67 0.59
CA ARG A 170 -14.04 -14.26 0.42
C ARG A 170 -13.11 -13.36 1.21
N TYR A 171 -12.60 -12.33 0.58
CA TYR A 171 -11.72 -11.33 1.19
C TYR A 171 -11.92 -9.94 0.57
#